data_b6867a32a2503266a42ca16078238320
#
_entry.id   b6867a32a2503266a42ca16078238320
#
_cell.length_a   1.000
_cell.length_b   1.000
_cell.length_c   1.000
_cell.angle_alpha   90.00
_cell.angle_beta   90.00
_cell.angle_gamma   90.00
#
_symmetry.space_group_name_H-M   'P 1'
#
loop_
_entity.id
_entity.type
_entity.pdbx_description
1 polymer ?
#
loop_
_entity_poly.entity_id
_entity_poly.type
_entity_poly.pdbx_seq_one_letter_code
_entity_poly.pdbx_strand_id
1 'polypeptide(L)'
;MAEMKLQELKNKTPTDLLAFAESLEVENASTMRKQELMFAILKMLAAQDVEIIGEGVVEVLQDGFGFLRSANANYLPGPDDIYISPSQIRRFSLKTGDTVEGPIRGPKEGERYFALLKVNTINFDDPEKIRHKVHFDNLTPLYPNERFKMELDIPTSKDLSARVIDLVAPLGKGQRGLIVAPPRTGKTVLLQNIAHSITANHPECYLIVLLIDERPEEVTDMQRSVRGEVVSSTFDEPAVRHVQVAEMVIEKAKRLVEHGRDVVILLDSITRLGRAYNTVVPSSGKVLTGGVDANALQRPKRFFGAARNIEEGGSLTIIATALIDTGSRMDEVIFEEFKGTGNSEIVLDRKVADKRIFPAMDILKSGTRKEDLLVPRQDLQKIFVLRRILAPMGTTDAIEFLIDKLKQTKNNGDFFDSMNT
;
A
#
# COMPACT_ATOMS: atom_id res chain seq x y z
N MET A 1 34.80 6.50 4.92
CA MET A 1 34.77 5.45 3.89
C MET A 1 33.74 5.87 2.86
N ALA A 2 34.00 5.63 1.59
CA ALA A 2 32.98 5.85 0.57
C ALA A 2 31.91 4.75 0.73
N GLU A 3 30.64 5.13 0.70
CA GLU A 3 29.50 4.20 0.78
C GLU A 3 28.80 4.15 -0.57
N MET A 4 28.32 3.00 -0.96
CA MET A 4 27.48 2.80 -2.15
C MET A 4 26.28 1.93 -1.80
N LYS A 5 25.09 2.37 -2.18
CA LYS A 5 23.88 1.57 -2.00
C LYS A 5 23.73 0.53 -3.10
N LEU A 6 23.52 -0.73 -2.72
CA LEU A 6 23.24 -1.82 -3.67
C LEU A 6 22.06 -1.49 -4.59
N GLN A 7 21.07 -0.78 -4.07
CA GLN A 7 19.90 -0.35 -4.83
C GLN A 7 20.23 0.57 -6.00
N GLU A 8 21.26 1.43 -5.86
CA GLU A 8 21.71 2.30 -6.94
C GLU A 8 22.29 1.49 -8.10
N LEU A 9 23.04 0.41 -7.78
CA LEU A 9 23.54 -0.52 -8.80
C LEU A 9 22.40 -1.29 -9.48
N LYS A 10 21.41 -1.74 -8.73
CA LYS A 10 20.24 -2.45 -9.26
C LYS A 10 19.42 -1.61 -10.23
N ASN A 11 19.34 -0.31 -9.98
CA ASN A 11 18.56 0.65 -10.79
C ASN A 11 19.28 1.09 -12.07
N LYS A 12 20.57 0.82 -12.22
CA LYS A 12 21.31 1.14 -13.45
C LYS A 12 20.80 0.29 -14.62
N THR A 13 20.74 0.93 -15.79
CA THR A 13 20.48 0.21 -17.03
C THR A 13 21.61 -0.79 -17.32
N PRO A 14 21.39 -1.85 -18.10
CA PRO A 14 22.47 -2.77 -18.48
C PRO A 14 23.69 -2.06 -19.10
N THR A 15 23.45 -1.02 -19.90
CA THR A 15 24.49 -0.21 -20.52
C THR A 15 25.29 0.59 -19.50
N ASP A 16 24.59 1.25 -18.56
CA ASP A 16 25.23 2.05 -17.51
C ASP A 16 25.99 1.16 -16.51
N LEU A 17 25.44 -0.04 -16.23
CA LEU A 17 26.10 -1.01 -15.36
C LEU A 17 27.40 -1.53 -16.00
N LEU A 18 27.38 -1.80 -17.30
CA LEU A 18 28.55 -2.21 -18.06
C LEU A 18 29.61 -1.10 -18.07
N ALA A 19 29.25 0.14 -18.39
CA ALA A 19 30.16 1.27 -18.37
C ALA A 19 30.77 1.50 -16.98
N PHE A 20 29.96 1.30 -15.92
CA PHE A 20 30.46 1.40 -14.55
C PHE A 20 31.44 0.27 -14.21
N ALA A 21 31.18 -0.96 -14.66
CA ALA A 21 32.08 -2.09 -14.48
C ALA A 21 33.43 -1.87 -15.21
N GLU A 22 33.38 -1.37 -16.42
CA GLU A 22 34.58 -1.01 -17.20
C GLU A 22 35.40 0.08 -16.51
N SER A 23 34.76 1.07 -15.92
CA SER A 23 35.43 2.12 -15.14
C SER A 23 36.12 1.61 -13.88
N LEU A 24 35.70 0.45 -13.38
CA LEU A 24 36.31 -0.29 -12.25
C LEU A 24 37.33 -1.36 -12.70
N GLU A 25 37.65 -1.40 -13.99
CA GLU A 25 38.59 -2.37 -14.59
C GLU A 25 38.15 -3.85 -14.39
N VAL A 26 36.85 -4.12 -14.43
CA VAL A 26 36.31 -5.49 -14.39
C VAL A 26 36.63 -6.20 -15.69
N GLU A 27 37.41 -7.29 -15.62
CA GLU A 27 37.77 -8.08 -16.78
C GLU A 27 36.54 -8.79 -17.37
N ASN A 28 36.43 -8.82 -18.69
CA ASN A 28 35.37 -9.51 -19.44
C ASN A 28 33.93 -9.06 -19.09
N ALA A 29 33.77 -7.83 -18.65
CA ALA A 29 32.47 -7.26 -18.21
C ALA A 29 31.38 -7.43 -19.27
N SER A 30 31.68 -7.26 -20.56
CA SER A 30 30.73 -7.34 -21.66
C SER A 30 30.15 -8.75 -21.92
N THR A 31 30.79 -9.80 -21.40
CA THR A 31 30.35 -11.20 -21.56
C THR A 31 29.54 -11.72 -20.37
N MET A 32 29.52 -10.97 -19.26
CA MET A 32 28.87 -11.37 -18.04
C MET A 32 27.37 -11.12 -18.07
N ARG A 33 26.60 -12.00 -17.44
CA ARG A 33 25.18 -11.74 -17.13
C ARG A 33 25.07 -10.65 -16.07
N LYS A 34 23.93 -9.95 -16.04
CA LYS A 34 23.71 -8.84 -15.10
C LYS A 34 24.11 -9.16 -13.65
N GLN A 35 23.77 -10.34 -13.17
CA GLN A 35 24.09 -10.77 -11.80
C GLN A 35 25.59 -11.02 -11.60
N GLU A 36 26.24 -11.67 -12.53
CA GLU A 36 27.69 -11.92 -12.51
C GLU A 36 28.46 -10.58 -12.54
N LEU A 37 27.98 -9.66 -13.38
CA LEU A 37 28.54 -8.31 -13.49
C LEU A 37 28.39 -7.54 -12.18
N MET A 38 27.21 -7.61 -11.53
CA MET A 38 27.01 -7.00 -10.21
C MET A 38 27.96 -7.56 -9.16
N PHE A 39 28.12 -8.88 -9.10
CA PHE A 39 29.07 -9.51 -8.17
C PHE A 39 30.52 -9.08 -8.43
N ALA A 40 30.93 -9.00 -9.70
CA ALA A 40 32.26 -8.52 -10.05
C ALA A 40 32.48 -7.06 -9.64
N ILE A 41 31.50 -6.18 -9.88
CA ILE A 41 31.54 -4.77 -9.44
C ILE A 41 31.68 -4.70 -7.92
N LEU A 42 30.90 -5.44 -7.18
CA LEU A 42 30.91 -5.43 -5.71
C LEU A 42 32.25 -5.93 -5.15
N LYS A 43 32.85 -6.92 -5.79
CA LYS A 43 34.18 -7.42 -5.43
C LYS A 43 35.26 -6.38 -5.65
N MET A 44 35.20 -5.63 -6.76
CA MET A 44 36.14 -4.53 -7.04
C MET A 44 35.97 -3.37 -6.08
N LEU A 45 34.72 -2.98 -5.77
CA LEU A 45 34.42 -1.94 -4.78
C LEU A 45 34.92 -2.31 -3.37
N ALA A 46 34.70 -3.57 -2.97
CA ALA A 46 35.22 -4.06 -1.70
C ALA A 46 36.76 -4.05 -1.62
N ALA A 47 37.44 -4.31 -2.74
CA ALA A 47 38.89 -4.19 -2.82
C ALA A 47 39.41 -2.75 -2.74
N GLN A 48 38.56 -1.76 -3.01
CA GLN A 48 38.84 -0.33 -2.90
C GLN A 48 38.37 0.28 -1.56
N ASP A 49 38.07 -0.55 -0.55
CA ASP A 49 37.52 -0.12 0.76
C ASP A 49 36.22 0.69 0.67
N VAL A 50 35.41 0.46 -0.35
CA VAL A 50 34.05 1.01 -0.48
C VAL A 50 33.08 0.09 0.26
N GLU A 51 32.37 0.63 1.23
CA GLU A 51 31.34 -0.10 1.96
C GLU A 51 30.05 -0.15 1.14
N ILE A 52 29.49 -1.35 0.96
CA ILE A 52 28.27 -1.55 0.19
C ILE A 52 27.14 -1.76 1.16
N ILE A 53 26.14 -0.89 1.05
CA ILE A 53 24.95 -0.91 1.90
C ILE A 53 23.80 -1.62 1.17
N GLY A 54 23.28 -2.66 1.79
CA GLY A 54 22.07 -3.36 1.35
C GLY A 54 20.89 -3.00 2.23
N GLU A 55 19.71 -2.96 1.63
CA GLU A 55 18.43 -2.76 2.29
C GLU A 55 17.42 -3.78 1.79
N GLY A 56 16.52 -4.18 2.65
CA GLY A 56 15.39 -5.03 2.28
C GLY A 56 14.48 -5.34 3.45
N VAL A 57 13.43 -6.09 3.16
CA VAL A 57 12.45 -6.53 4.16
C VAL A 57 12.74 -7.97 4.56
N VAL A 58 12.86 -8.20 5.85
CA VAL A 58 13.16 -9.51 6.43
C VAL A 58 12.03 -10.49 6.15
N GLU A 59 12.38 -11.66 5.63
CA GLU A 59 11.58 -12.87 5.70
C GLU A 59 12.34 -13.90 6.51
N VAL A 60 11.81 -14.27 7.67
CA VAL A 60 12.39 -15.32 8.54
C VAL A 60 11.86 -16.67 8.08
N LEU A 61 12.75 -17.60 7.80
CA LEU A 61 12.42 -18.96 7.37
C LEU A 61 12.35 -19.93 8.56
N GLN A 62 11.74 -21.08 8.35
CA GLN A 62 11.51 -22.08 9.40
C GLN A 62 12.79 -22.55 10.09
N ASP A 63 13.91 -22.58 9.36
CA ASP A 63 15.22 -22.99 9.87
C ASP A 63 15.90 -21.90 10.75
N GLY A 64 15.23 -20.78 10.97
CA GLY A 64 15.69 -19.70 11.84
C GLY A 64 16.68 -18.71 11.22
N PHE A 65 17.08 -18.89 9.96
CA PHE A 65 17.75 -17.87 9.16
C PHE A 65 16.74 -17.08 8.32
N GLY A 66 17.17 -16.03 7.65
CA GLY A 66 16.27 -15.23 6.83
C GLY A 66 16.97 -14.58 5.64
N PHE A 67 16.16 -13.86 4.88
CA PHE A 67 16.61 -13.05 3.76
C PHE A 67 16.01 -11.64 3.85
N LEU A 68 16.77 -10.67 3.36
CA LEU A 68 16.22 -9.37 3.01
C LEU A 68 15.67 -9.45 1.59
N ARG A 69 14.36 -9.33 1.47
CA ARG A 69 13.65 -9.32 0.18
C ARG A 69 13.58 -7.90 -0.38
N SER A 70 13.70 -7.79 -1.69
CA SER A 70 13.71 -6.50 -2.38
C SER A 70 12.30 -6.05 -2.79
N ALA A 71 11.99 -4.78 -2.57
CA ALA A 71 10.77 -4.14 -3.09
C ALA A 71 10.69 -4.21 -4.63
N ASN A 72 11.82 -4.13 -5.33
CA ASN A 72 11.88 -4.25 -6.79
C ASN A 72 11.49 -5.63 -7.32
N ALA A 73 11.57 -6.66 -6.48
CA ALA A 73 11.11 -8.02 -6.78
C ALA A 73 9.74 -8.30 -6.12
N ASN A 74 9.02 -7.28 -5.71
CA ASN A 74 7.75 -7.40 -4.99
C ASN A 74 7.84 -8.32 -3.75
N TYR A 75 8.99 -8.27 -3.07
CA TYR A 75 9.33 -9.11 -1.89
C TYR A 75 9.32 -10.62 -2.14
N LEU A 76 9.33 -11.05 -3.39
CA LEU A 76 9.44 -12.46 -3.74
C LEU A 76 10.90 -12.92 -3.67
N PRO A 77 11.14 -14.23 -3.40
CA PRO A 77 12.48 -14.78 -3.43
C PRO A 77 13.18 -14.54 -4.77
N GLY A 78 14.42 -14.10 -4.71
CA GLY A 78 15.24 -13.81 -5.87
C GLY A 78 16.73 -14.05 -5.63
N PRO A 79 17.53 -14.09 -6.70
CA PRO A 79 18.96 -14.34 -6.60
C PRO A 79 19.74 -13.21 -5.94
N ASP A 80 19.14 -12.01 -5.87
CA ASP A 80 19.74 -10.80 -5.29
C ASP A 80 19.40 -10.62 -3.83
N ASP A 81 18.76 -11.60 -3.18
CA ASP A 81 18.40 -11.52 -1.79
C ASP A 81 19.65 -11.55 -0.89
N ILE A 82 19.54 -10.90 0.24
CA ILE A 82 20.63 -10.77 1.20
C ILE A 82 20.36 -11.74 2.37
N TYR A 83 21.30 -12.66 2.60
CA TYR A 83 21.20 -13.62 3.69
C TYR A 83 21.40 -12.93 5.06
N ILE A 84 20.57 -13.30 6.02
CA ILE A 84 20.68 -12.92 7.43
C ILE A 84 20.87 -14.17 8.28
N SER A 85 21.88 -14.16 9.14
CA SER A 85 22.17 -15.27 10.02
C SER A 85 21.16 -15.42 11.16
N PRO A 86 20.96 -16.63 11.70
CA PRO A 86 20.14 -16.83 12.90
C PRO A 86 20.59 -16.03 14.11
N SER A 87 21.89 -15.79 14.27
CA SER A 87 22.44 -14.99 15.35
C SER A 87 22.04 -13.52 15.28
N GLN A 88 22.03 -12.94 14.07
CA GLN A 88 21.57 -11.57 13.83
C GLN A 88 20.07 -11.45 14.10
N ILE A 89 19.27 -12.41 13.63
CA ILE A 89 17.82 -12.45 13.86
C ILE A 89 17.52 -12.48 15.36
N ARG A 90 18.18 -13.33 16.11
CA ARG A 90 18.01 -13.42 17.58
C ARG A 90 18.49 -12.18 18.31
N ARG A 91 19.67 -11.66 17.96
CA ARG A 91 20.27 -10.48 18.61
C ARG A 91 19.37 -9.26 18.55
N PHE A 92 18.74 -9.01 17.40
CA PHE A 92 17.88 -7.84 17.16
C PHE A 92 16.39 -8.16 17.24
N SER A 93 16.03 -9.40 17.61
CA SER A 93 14.63 -9.87 17.64
C SER A 93 13.88 -9.55 16.34
N LEU A 94 14.55 -9.77 15.21
CA LEU A 94 13.99 -9.49 13.90
C LEU A 94 12.80 -10.41 13.59
N LYS A 95 11.79 -9.83 13.00
CA LYS A 95 10.59 -10.52 12.52
C LYS A 95 10.39 -10.30 11.04
N THR A 96 9.66 -11.20 10.41
CA THR A 96 9.18 -10.99 9.04
C THR A 96 8.46 -9.65 8.96
N GLY A 97 8.83 -8.85 7.96
CA GLY A 97 8.31 -7.50 7.76
C GLY A 97 9.23 -6.38 8.23
N ASP A 98 10.22 -6.64 9.10
CA ASP A 98 11.20 -5.61 9.49
C ASP A 98 12.02 -5.17 8.29
N THR A 99 12.13 -3.86 8.08
CA THR A 99 13.01 -3.27 7.07
C THR A 99 14.38 -3.06 7.70
N VAL A 100 15.41 -3.68 7.13
CA VAL A 100 16.79 -3.64 7.64
C VAL A 100 17.73 -3.08 6.60
N GLU A 101 18.61 -2.17 7.03
CA GLU A 101 19.69 -1.63 6.24
C GLU A 101 21.03 -1.90 6.95
N GLY A 102 22.03 -2.26 6.18
CA GLY A 102 23.38 -2.44 6.71
C GLY A 102 24.39 -2.85 5.64
N PRO A 103 25.69 -2.84 5.99
CA PRO A 103 26.74 -3.29 5.11
C PRO A 103 26.61 -4.77 4.79
N ILE A 104 26.85 -5.09 3.52
CA ILE A 104 26.81 -6.43 2.97
C ILE A 104 28.13 -6.83 2.36
N ARG A 105 28.35 -8.12 2.23
CA ARG A 105 29.45 -8.70 1.44
C ARG A 105 28.91 -9.57 0.32
N GLY A 106 29.72 -9.70 -0.73
CA GLY A 106 29.47 -10.66 -1.79
C GLY A 106 29.55 -12.12 -1.30
N PRO A 107 29.01 -13.07 -2.09
CA PRO A 107 29.09 -14.48 -1.79
C PRO A 107 30.55 -14.98 -1.81
N LYS A 108 30.89 -15.82 -0.85
CA LYS A 108 32.15 -16.59 -0.82
C LYS A 108 32.06 -17.82 -1.70
N GLU A 109 33.18 -18.52 -1.87
CA GLU A 109 33.22 -19.79 -2.60
C GLU A 109 32.19 -20.76 -1.98
N GLY A 110 31.31 -21.30 -2.81
CA GLY A 110 30.21 -22.17 -2.39
C GLY A 110 28.94 -21.48 -1.89
N GLU A 111 28.96 -20.15 -1.69
CA GLU A 111 27.78 -19.38 -1.34
C GLU A 111 27.06 -18.83 -2.59
N ARG A 112 25.74 -18.62 -2.50
CA ARG A 112 24.92 -18.13 -3.62
C ARG A 112 24.43 -16.70 -3.42
N TYR A 113 24.38 -16.22 -2.16
CA TYR A 113 23.73 -14.96 -1.79
C TYR A 113 24.71 -13.98 -1.19
N PHE A 114 24.38 -12.69 -1.29
CA PHE A 114 24.97 -11.66 -0.43
C PHE A 114 24.72 -11.99 1.02
N ALA A 115 25.57 -11.53 1.91
CA ALA A 115 25.37 -11.69 3.34
C ALA A 115 25.45 -10.36 4.07
N LEU A 116 24.50 -10.13 4.98
CA LEU A 116 24.49 -8.98 5.85
C LEU A 116 25.62 -9.10 6.89
N LEU A 117 26.49 -8.09 6.96
CA LEU A 117 27.59 -8.03 7.92
C LEU A 117 27.18 -7.44 9.26
N LYS A 118 26.39 -6.36 9.21
CA LYS A 118 25.97 -5.60 10.38
C LYS A 118 24.58 -5.01 10.13
N VAL A 119 23.84 -4.75 11.20
CA VAL A 119 22.55 -4.04 11.15
C VAL A 119 22.81 -2.58 11.53
N ASN A 120 22.60 -1.66 10.58
CA ASN A 120 22.71 -0.23 10.83
C ASN A 120 21.40 0.37 11.29
N THR A 121 20.29 0.02 10.63
CA THR A 121 18.95 0.47 11.00
C THR A 121 17.94 -0.65 10.92
N ILE A 122 16.88 -0.54 11.72
CA ILE A 122 15.68 -1.40 11.67
C ILE A 122 14.48 -0.47 11.59
N ASN A 123 13.67 -0.61 10.54
CA ASN A 123 12.52 0.25 10.27
C ASN A 123 12.86 1.74 10.31
N PHE A 124 14.04 2.08 9.78
CA PHE A 124 14.64 3.43 9.71
C PHE A 124 15.07 4.02 11.06
N ASP A 125 15.08 3.25 12.13
CA ASP A 125 15.50 3.66 13.46
C ASP A 125 16.79 2.94 13.89
N ASP A 126 17.51 3.55 14.84
CA ASP A 126 18.70 2.94 15.43
C ASP A 126 18.32 1.66 16.21
N PRO A 127 18.97 0.52 15.95
CA PRO A 127 18.68 -0.75 16.61
C PRO A 127 18.77 -0.71 18.14
N GLU A 128 19.61 0.17 18.70
CA GLU A 128 19.78 0.32 20.16
C GLU A 128 18.56 0.98 20.82
N LYS A 129 17.81 1.81 20.07
CA LYS A 129 16.61 2.49 20.58
C LYS A 129 15.37 1.61 20.63
N ILE A 130 15.42 0.41 20.03
CA ILE A 130 14.24 -0.42 19.75
C ILE A 130 14.01 -1.51 20.82
N ARG A 131 14.81 -1.57 21.88
CA ARG A 131 14.77 -2.65 22.88
C ARG A 131 13.43 -2.85 23.59
N HIS A 132 12.51 -1.88 23.52
CA HIS A 132 11.24 -1.88 24.26
C HIS A 132 10.00 -1.70 23.38
N LYS A 133 10.05 -2.12 22.10
CA LYS A 133 8.86 -2.00 21.23
C LYS A 133 7.74 -2.94 21.66
N VAL A 134 6.52 -2.43 21.60
CA VAL A 134 5.31 -3.23 21.80
C VAL A 134 4.92 -3.88 20.48
N HIS A 135 4.59 -5.16 20.49
CA HIS A 135 4.12 -5.85 19.30
C HIS A 135 2.78 -5.32 18.83
N PHE A 136 2.57 -5.29 17.50
CA PHE A 136 1.37 -4.75 16.88
C PHE A 136 0.07 -5.27 17.49
N ASP A 137 -0.02 -6.57 17.76
CA ASP A 137 -1.23 -7.19 18.32
C ASP A 137 -1.55 -6.75 19.76
N ASN A 138 -0.57 -6.19 20.46
CA ASN A 138 -0.71 -5.68 21.83
C ASN A 138 -0.91 -4.16 21.90
N LEU A 139 -0.89 -3.47 20.75
CA LEU A 139 -1.13 -2.03 20.69
C LEU A 139 -2.63 -1.74 20.86
N THR A 140 -2.94 -0.64 21.54
CA THR A 140 -4.32 -0.23 21.84
C THR A 140 -5.00 0.41 20.64
N PRO A 141 -6.05 -0.23 20.03
CA PRO A 141 -6.71 0.31 18.86
C PRO A 141 -7.69 1.43 19.25
N LEU A 142 -7.66 2.51 18.46
CA LEU A 142 -8.57 3.64 18.55
C LEU A 142 -9.36 3.81 17.25
N TYR A 143 -10.47 4.55 17.33
CA TYR A 143 -11.11 5.09 16.13
C TYR A 143 -10.21 6.11 15.44
N PRO A 144 -10.28 6.24 14.10
CA PRO A 144 -9.65 7.35 13.40
C PRO A 144 -10.10 8.70 13.97
N ASN A 145 -9.17 9.52 14.43
CA ASN A 145 -9.42 10.84 15.01
C ASN A 145 -8.53 11.94 14.40
N GLU A 146 -7.64 11.58 13.52
CA GLU A 146 -6.82 12.49 12.73
C GLU A 146 -7.18 12.35 11.25
N ARG A 147 -7.71 13.43 10.68
CA ARG A 147 -8.22 13.45 9.32
C ARG A 147 -7.10 13.50 8.29
N PHE A 148 -7.22 12.73 7.22
CA PHE A 148 -6.51 12.99 5.99
C PHE A 148 -7.18 14.12 5.22
N LYS A 149 -6.47 15.21 4.97
CA LYS A 149 -6.91 16.23 4.02
C LYS A 149 -6.67 15.70 2.61
N MET A 150 -7.76 15.44 1.89
CA MET A 150 -7.66 14.98 0.49
C MET A 150 -7.56 16.15 -0.48
N GLU A 151 -8.26 17.25 -0.21
CA GLU A 151 -8.22 18.43 -1.04
C GLU A 151 -6.81 18.97 -1.24
N LEU A 152 -6.43 19.20 -2.50
CA LEU A 152 -5.13 19.74 -2.88
C LEU A 152 -5.23 21.27 -3.04
N ASP A 153 -4.19 21.98 -2.60
CA ASP A 153 -4.10 23.44 -2.76
C ASP A 153 -3.69 23.84 -4.20
N ILE A 154 -4.35 23.23 -5.19
CA ILE A 154 -4.13 23.49 -6.61
C ILE A 154 -5.39 24.16 -7.18
N PRO A 155 -5.39 25.49 -7.44
CA PRO A 155 -6.59 26.23 -7.84
C PRO A 155 -7.21 25.80 -9.17
N THR A 156 -6.51 24.99 -9.97
CA THR A 156 -6.89 24.63 -11.34
C THR A 156 -7.14 23.14 -11.55
N SER A 157 -7.24 22.34 -10.48
CA SER A 157 -7.56 20.92 -10.63
C SER A 157 -8.96 20.76 -11.23
N LYS A 158 -9.04 20.16 -12.42
CA LYS A 158 -10.31 19.78 -13.04
C LYS A 158 -10.97 18.60 -12.34
N ASP A 159 -10.19 17.85 -11.55
CA ASP A 159 -10.65 16.69 -10.79
C ASP A 159 -11.08 17.12 -9.39
N LEU A 160 -12.36 16.95 -9.10
CA LEU A 160 -12.97 17.29 -7.82
C LEU A 160 -13.10 16.11 -6.86
N SER A 161 -12.53 14.94 -7.22
CA SER A 161 -12.66 13.72 -6.44
C SER A 161 -12.22 13.90 -4.98
N ALA A 162 -11.07 14.53 -4.77
CA ALA A 162 -10.53 14.79 -3.44
C ALA A 162 -11.48 15.68 -2.59
N ARG A 163 -12.04 16.71 -3.19
CA ARG A 163 -13.01 17.60 -2.53
C ARG A 163 -14.29 16.87 -2.16
N VAL A 164 -14.81 16.04 -3.07
CA VAL A 164 -16.02 15.25 -2.83
C VAL A 164 -15.80 14.23 -1.71
N ILE A 165 -14.66 13.54 -1.69
CA ILE A 165 -14.31 12.60 -0.60
C ILE A 165 -14.31 13.32 0.75
N ASP A 166 -13.66 14.46 0.82
CA ASP A 166 -13.59 15.24 2.06
C ASP A 166 -14.95 15.67 2.61
N LEU A 167 -15.93 15.88 1.74
CA LEU A 167 -17.29 16.29 2.12
C LEU A 167 -18.20 15.10 2.46
N VAL A 168 -18.04 13.98 1.75
CA VAL A 168 -19.02 12.89 1.76
C VAL A 168 -18.56 11.71 2.60
N ALA A 169 -17.28 11.34 2.47
CA ALA A 169 -16.68 10.19 3.14
C ALA A 169 -15.27 10.54 3.64
N PRO A 170 -15.13 11.41 4.64
CA PRO A 170 -13.84 11.81 5.16
C PRO A 170 -13.05 10.59 5.64
N LEU A 171 -11.76 10.57 5.33
CA LEU A 171 -10.84 9.51 5.71
C LEU A 171 -9.93 9.98 6.83
N GLY A 172 -9.59 9.09 7.73
CA GLY A 172 -8.68 9.37 8.84
C GLY A 172 -7.57 8.32 8.97
N LYS A 173 -6.52 8.67 9.70
CA LYS A 173 -5.45 7.74 10.05
C LYS A 173 -6.02 6.55 10.83
N GLY A 174 -5.76 5.34 10.37
CA GLY A 174 -6.35 4.13 10.92
C GLY A 174 -7.65 3.67 10.27
N GLN A 175 -8.09 4.33 9.19
CA GLN A 175 -9.33 4.00 8.50
C GLN A 175 -9.29 2.62 7.84
N ARG A 176 -10.40 1.88 7.96
CA ARG A 176 -10.70 0.70 7.12
C ARG A 176 -11.73 1.09 6.08
N GLY A 177 -11.25 1.56 4.92
CA GLY A 177 -12.11 2.07 3.85
C GLY A 177 -12.30 1.06 2.73
N LEU A 178 -13.53 0.96 2.23
CA LEU A 178 -13.85 0.24 1.01
C LEU A 178 -14.23 1.23 -0.09
N ILE A 179 -13.64 1.08 -1.27
CA ILE A 179 -14.10 1.68 -2.52
C ILE A 179 -14.90 0.59 -3.25
N VAL A 180 -16.20 0.71 -3.18
CA VAL A 180 -17.13 -0.25 -3.81
C VAL A 180 -17.31 0.13 -5.26
N ALA A 181 -16.78 -0.68 -6.18
CA ALA A 181 -16.66 -0.31 -7.57
C ALA A 181 -17.24 -1.37 -8.53
N PRO A 182 -18.31 -1.03 -9.26
CA PRO A 182 -18.67 -1.75 -10.48
C PRO A 182 -17.57 -1.61 -11.56
N PRO A 183 -17.52 -2.49 -12.56
CA PRO A 183 -16.57 -2.33 -13.65
C PRO A 183 -16.70 -1.00 -14.38
N ARG A 184 -15.57 -0.41 -14.82
CA ARG A 184 -15.49 0.82 -15.61
C ARG A 184 -16.05 2.08 -14.95
N THR A 185 -15.89 2.20 -13.63
CA THR A 185 -16.37 3.36 -12.86
C THR A 185 -15.26 4.34 -12.44
N GLY A 186 -14.03 4.13 -12.92
CA GLY A 186 -12.90 5.02 -12.61
C GLY A 186 -12.21 4.72 -11.28
N LYS A 187 -12.30 3.48 -10.76
CA LYS A 187 -11.68 3.09 -9.47
C LYS A 187 -10.18 3.36 -9.41
N THR A 188 -9.45 3.06 -10.48
CA THR A 188 -7.98 3.22 -10.55
C THR A 188 -7.58 4.69 -10.47
N VAL A 189 -8.30 5.56 -11.20
CA VAL A 189 -8.09 7.02 -11.16
C VAL A 189 -8.39 7.56 -9.76
N LEU A 190 -9.45 7.07 -9.12
CA LEU A 190 -9.78 7.49 -7.75
C LEU A 190 -8.68 7.08 -6.75
N LEU A 191 -8.13 5.87 -6.87
CA LEU A 191 -6.98 5.45 -6.04
C LEU A 191 -5.75 6.31 -6.28
N GLN A 192 -5.44 6.63 -7.54
CA GLN A 192 -4.34 7.54 -7.88
C GLN A 192 -4.54 8.92 -7.23
N ASN A 193 -5.76 9.45 -7.28
CA ASN A 193 -6.09 10.74 -6.66
C ASN A 193 -5.91 10.69 -5.13
N ILE A 194 -6.35 9.63 -4.47
CA ILE A 194 -6.14 9.43 -3.04
C ILE A 194 -4.63 9.35 -2.74
N ALA A 195 -3.88 8.59 -3.53
CA ALA A 195 -2.43 8.49 -3.37
C ALA A 195 -1.73 9.84 -3.51
N HIS A 196 -2.10 10.63 -4.53
CA HIS A 196 -1.56 11.98 -4.74
C HIS A 196 -1.88 12.91 -3.56
N SER A 197 -3.11 12.86 -3.07
CA SER A 197 -3.54 13.68 -1.92
C SER A 197 -2.76 13.33 -0.65
N ILE A 198 -2.56 12.04 -0.38
CA ILE A 198 -1.78 11.58 0.78
C ILE A 198 -0.32 12.02 0.65
N THR A 199 0.31 11.81 -0.48
CA THR A 199 1.71 12.18 -0.66
C THR A 199 1.97 13.68 -0.64
N ALA A 200 1.00 14.48 -1.11
CA ALA A 200 1.10 15.94 -1.11
C ALA A 200 0.81 16.55 0.27
N ASN A 201 -0.24 16.11 0.94
CA ASN A 201 -0.72 16.71 2.18
C ASN A 201 -0.18 16.01 3.44
N HIS A 202 0.25 14.75 3.33
CA HIS A 202 0.70 13.92 4.45
C HIS A 202 2.02 13.21 4.11
N PRO A 203 3.12 13.98 3.85
CA PRO A 203 4.41 13.39 3.48
C PRO A 203 5.05 12.58 4.60
N GLU A 204 4.58 12.71 5.84
CA GLU A 204 4.97 11.90 6.99
C GLU A 204 4.51 10.44 6.88
N CYS A 205 3.46 10.17 6.11
CA CYS A 205 2.89 8.84 5.96
C CYS A 205 3.70 7.97 5.00
N TYR A 206 3.89 6.72 5.37
CA TYR A 206 4.47 5.71 4.49
C TYR A 206 3.38 5.10 3.62
N LEU A 207 3.39 5.41 2.32
CA LEU A 207 2.38 4.96 1.36
C LEU A 207 2.84 3.71 0.63
N ILE A 208 2.02 2.66 0.68
CA ILE A 208 2.18 1.43 -0.10
C ILE A 208 0.93 1.25 -0.97
N VAL A 209 1.13 1.08 -2.27
CA VAL A 209 0.09 0.66 -3.20
C VAL A 209 0.30 -0.81 -3.51
N LEU A 210 -0.68 -1.63 -3.17
CA LEU A 210 -0.65 -3.09 -3.38
C LEU A 210 -1.65 -3.46 -4.48
N LEU A 211 -1.13 -3.95 -5.61
CA LEU A 211 -1.91 -4.35 -6.77
C LEU A 211 -1.91 -5.88 -6.89
N ILE A 212 -3.07 -6.50 -6.73
CA ILE A 212 -3.24 -7.95 -6.77
C ILE A 212 -4.09 -8.36 -7.98
N ASP A 213 -3.53 -9.22 -8.83
CA ASP A 213 -4.21 -9.75 -10.03
C ASP A 213 -4.63 -8.63 -10.99
N GLU A 214 -3.83 -7.55 -11.04
CA GLU A 214 -4.00 -6.43 -11.98
C GLU A 214 -3.14 -6.63 -13.24
N ARG A 215 -3.41 -5.82 -14.26
CA ARG A 215 -2.69 -5.88 -15.53
C ARG A 215 -1.32 -5.22 -15.43
N PRO A 216 -0.28 -5.73 -16.12
CA PRO A 216 1.06 -5.14 -16.10
C PRO A 216 1.10 -3.66 -16.50
N GLU A 217 0.27 -3.24 -17.48
CA GLU A 217 0.16 -1.85 -17.90
C GLU A 217 -0.42 -0.94 -16.81
N GLU A 218 -1.37 -1.43 -16.01
CA GLU A 218 -1.94 -0.68 -14.87
C GLU A 218 -0.92 -0.55 -13.73
N VAL A 219 -0.10 -1.58 -13.52
CA VAL A 219 1.03 -1.53 -12.57
C VAL A 219 2.04 -0.47 -12.99
N THR A 220 2.43 -0.45 -14.27
CA THR A 220 3.38 0.54 -14.80
C THR A 220 2.84 1.96 -14.68
N ASP A 221 1.56 2.16 -14.97
CA ASP A 221 0.91 3.47 -14.85
C ASP A 221 0.91 3.95 -13.39
N MET A 222 0.57 3.07 -12.45
CA MET A 222 0.61 3.38 -11.02
C MET A 222 2.02 3.72 -10.54
N GLN A 223 3.04 2.96 -10.96
CA GLN A 223 4.44 3.22 -10.62
C GLN A 223 4.94 4.57 -11.14
N ARG A 224 4.44 5.02 -12.29
CA ARG A 224 4.82 6.32 -12.89
C ARG A 224 4.08 7.50 -12.29
N SER A 225 2.84 7.28 -11.85
CA SER A 225 1.96 8.35 -11.38
C SER A 225 2.04 8.58 -9.87
N VAL A 226 2.36 7.57 -9.06
CA VAL A 226 2.32 7.64 -7.60
C VAL A 226 3.73 7.73 -7.00
N ARG A 227 3.93 8.68 -6.09
CA ARG A 227 5.13 8.79 -5.25
C ARG A 227 4.92 7.96 -3.98
N GLY A 228 5.21 6.68 -4.07
CA GLY A 228 5.07 5.73 -2.97
C GLY A 228 5.66 4.40 -3.38
N GLU A 229 5.62 3.44 -2.48
CA GLU A 229 6.03 2.07 -2.78
C GLU A 229 4.90 1.37 -3.52
N VAL A 230 5.13 0.92 -4.75
CA VAL A 230 4.17 0.13 -5.52
C VAL A 230 4.64 -1.32 -5.56
N VAL A 231 3.83 -2.20 -4.97
CA VAL A 231 4.07 -3.64 -4.91
C VAL A 231 2.95 -4.34 -5.66
N SER A 232 3.28 -5.29 -6.50
CA SER A 232 2.30 -5.94 -7.37
C SER A 232 2.51 -7.43 -7.53
N SER A 233 1.43 -8.12 -7.80
CA SER A 233 1.41 -9.47 -8.36
C SER A 233 0.37 -9.47 -9.46
N THR A 234 0.82 -9.61 -10.71
CA THR A 234 0.00 -9.45 -11.91
C THR A 234 -0.83 -10.68 -12.22
N PHE A 235 -1.82 -10.55 -13.09
CA PHE A 235 -2.81 -11.61 -13.37
C PHE A 235 -2.21 -12.89 -13.97
N ASP A 236 -1.03 -12.82 -14.56
CA ASP A 236 -0.27 -13.95 -15.12
C ASP A 236 0.50 -14.75 -14.06
N GLU A 237 0.55 -14.26 -12.82
CA GLU A 237 1.18 -14.97 -11.70
C GLU A 237 0.18 -15.90 -10.98
N PRO A 238 0.69 -17.00 -10.37
CA PRO A 238 -0.19 -17.92 -9.64
C PRO A 238 -0.71 -17.32 -8.32
N ALA A 239 -1.87 -17.77 -7.87
CA ALA A 239 -2.54 -17.31 -6.65
C ALA A 239 -1.66 -17.34 -5.38
N VAL A 240 -0.74 -18.31 -5.29
CA VAL A 240 0.22 -18.41 -4.18
C VAL A 240 1.10 -17.15 -4.09
N ARG A 241 1.51 -16.58 -5.23
CA ARG A 241 2.31 -15.35 -5.26
C ARG A 241 1.51 -14.13 -4.80
N HIS A 242 0.24 -14.04 -5.21
CA HIS A 242 -0.66 -12.98 -4.71
C HIS A 242 -0.73 -12.97 -3.19
N VAL A 243 -0.88 -14.14 -2.59
CA VAL A 243 -0.92 -14.31 -1.13
C VAL A 243 0.41 -13.95 -0.49
N GLN A 244 1.53 -14.46 -1.01
CA GLN A 244 2.87 -14.18 -0.47
C GLN A 244 3.19 -12.68 -0.46
N VAL A 245 2.93 -11.99 -1.56
CA VAL A 245 3.16 -10.54 -1.69
C VAL A 245 2.30 -9.78 -0.68
N ALA A 246 1.02 -10.10 -0.58
CA ALA A 246 0.12 -9.45 0.37
C ALA A 246 0.55 -9.68 1.82
N GLU A 247 0.98 -10.87 2.18
CA GLU A 247 1.47 -11.19 3.53
C GLU A 247 2.76 -10.42 3.87
N MET A 248 3.69 -10.31 2.93
CA MET A 248 4.90 -9.50 3.15
C MET A 248 4.57 -8.01 3.33
N VAL A 249 3.65 -7.47 2.56
CA VAL A 249 3.24 -6.07 2.68
C VAL A 249 2.57 -5.78 4.03
N ILE A 250 1.65 -6.62 4.47
CA ILE A 250 0.97 -6.39 5.76
C ILE A 250 1.93 -6.54 6.95
N GLU A 251 2.84 -7.50 6.91
CA GLU A 251 3.84 -7.64 7.97
C GLU A 251 4.81 -6.45 8.01
N LYS A 252 5.24 -5.96 6.84
CA LYS A 252 6.02 -4.72 6.76
C LYS A 252 5.28 -3.53 7.38
N ALA A 253 4.03 -3.35 7.01
CA ALA A 253 3.20 -2.27 7.54
C ALA A 253 3.07 -2.34 9.06
N LYS A 254 2.80 -3.51 9.61
CA LYS A 254 2.73 -3.72 11.08
C LYS A 254 4.04 -3.39 11.78
N ARG A 255 5.18 -3.77 11.20
CA ARG A 255 6.50 -3.46 11.78
C ARG A 255 6.77 -1.96 11.80
N LEU A 256 6.42 -1.25 10.74
CA LEU A 256 6.54 0.22 10.70
C LEU A 256 5.64 0.90 11.74
N VAL A 257 4.42 0.41 11.93
CA VAL A 257 3.49 0.94 12.95
C VAL A 257 4.01 0.70 14.36
N GLU A 258 4.64 -0.43 14.65
CA GLU A 258 5.31 -0.70 15.94
C GLU A 258 6.40 0.34 16.27
N HIS A 259 6.92 1.03 15.27
CA HIS A 259 7.87 2.14 15.37
C HIS A 259 7.20 3.53 15.36
N GLY A 260 5.90 3.59 15.61
CA GLY A 260 5.14 4.84 15.69
C GLY A 260 4.90 5.54 14.34
N ARG A 261 5.05 4.82 13.22
CA ARG A 261 4.87 5.40 11.90
C ARG A 261 3.41 5.29 11.44
N ASP A 262 2.99 6.26 10.65
CA ASP A 262 1.70 6.25 9.97
C ASP A 262 1.87 5.58 8.60
N VAL A 263 1.20 4.44 8.41
CA VAL A 263 1.27 3.66 7.18
C VAL A 263 -0.09 3.65 6.50
N VAL A 264 -0.08 3.85 5.19
CA VAL A 264 -1.28 3.76 4.35
C VAL A 264 -1.07 2.69 3.29
N ILE A 265 -1.97 1.72 3.24
CA ILE A 265 -2.04 0.72 2.17
C ILE A 265 -3.26 1.02 1.30
N LEU A 266 -3.01 1.23 0.00
CA LEU A 266 -4.06 1.27 -1.01
C LEU A 266 -4.04 -0.08 -1.73
N LEU A 267 -5.09 -0.87 -1.58
CA LEU A 267 -5.19 -2.23 -2.13
C LEU A 267 -6.18 -2.30 -3.29
N ASP A 268 -5.72 -2.66 -4.44
CA ASP A 268 -6.55 -3.00 -5.61
C ASP A 268 -6.30 -4.45 -6.04
N SER A 269 -7.14 -5.39 -5.73
CA SER A 269 -8.39 -5.29 -4.98
C SER A 269 -8.50 -6.37 -3.88
N ILE A 270 -9.29 -6.10 -2.86
CA ILE A 270 -9.58 -7.08 -1.80
C ILE A 270 -10.37 -8.27 -2.34
N THR A 271 -11.19 -8.07 -3.36
CA THR A 271 -11.95 -9.13 -4.04
C THR A 271 -11.02 -10.16 -4.67
N ARG A 272 -10.01 -9.70 -5.38
CA ARG A 272 -9.03 -10.60 -6.04
C ARG A 272 -8.11 -11.25 -5.02
N LEU A 273 -7.74 -10.55 -3.97
CA LEU A 273 -7.02 -11.15 -2.84
C LEU A 273 -7.85 -12.25 -2.18
N GLY A 274 -9.13 -12.04 -1.95
CA GLY A 274 -10.04 -13.04 -1.44
C GLY A 274 -10.15 -14.28 -2.35
N ARG A 275 -10.21 -14.10 -3.66
CA ARG A 275 -10.16 -15.20 -4.64
C ARG A 275 -8.85 -15.99 -4.55
N ALA A 276 -7.72 -15.29 -4.44
CA ALA A 276 -6.40 -15.93 -4.32
C ALA A 276 -6.31 -16.80 -3.06
N TYR A 277 -6.77 -16.29 -1.93
CA TYR A 277 -6.84 -17.09 -0.71
C TYR A 277 -7.78 -18.29 -0.84
N ASN A 278 -8.92 -18.13 -1.50
CA ASN A 278 -9.84 -19.26 -1.75
C ASN A 278 -9.19 -20.38 -2.58
N THR A 279 -8.27 -20.02 -3.47
CA THR A 279 -7.52 -21.00 -4.27
C THR A 279 -6.43 -21.70 -3.47
N VAL A 280 -5.75 -20.98 -2.57
CA VAL A 280 -4.54 -21.43 -1.86
C VAL A 280 -4.85 -22.16 -0.56
N VAL A 281 -5.95 -21.79 0.12
CA VAL A 281 -6.31 -22.39 1.41
C VAL A 281 -6.70 -23.86 1.22
N PRO A 282 -6.20 -24.79 2.06
CA PRO A 282 -6.65 -26.16 2.05
C PRO A 282 -8.16 -26.26 2.24
N SER A 283 -8.80 -27.10 1.46
CA SER A 283 -10.27 -27.27 1.54
C SER A 283 -10.70 -27.70 2.94
N SER A 284 -11.64 -26.95 3.52
CA SER A 284 -12.28 -27.30 4.79
C SER A 284 -13.34 -28.39 4.65
N GLY A 285 -13.71 -28.77 3.42
CA GLY A 285 -14.86 -29.62 3.13
C GLY A 285 -16.21 -28.91 3.24
N LYS A 286 -16.24 -27.65 3.64
CA LYS A 286 -17.44 -26.81 3.73
C LYS A 286 -17.33 -25.64 2.77
N VAL A 287 -18.13 -25.69 1.72
CA VAL A 287 -18.19 -24.64 0.69
C VAL A 287 -19.45 -23.80 0.91
N LEU A 288 -19.24 -22.48 1.02
CA LEU A 288 -20.31 -21.50 1.11
C LEU A 288 -20.88 -21.20 -0.28
N THR A 289 -21.98 -20.46 -0.32
CA THR A 289 -22.57 -19.94 -1.56
C THR A 289 -21.49 -19.22 -2.39
N GLY A 290 -21.54 -19.40 -3.71
CA GLY A 290 -20.53 -18.78 -4.61
C GLY A 290 -19.20 -19.52 -4.71
N GLY A 291 -19.06 -20.72 -4.11
CA GLY A 291 -17.84 -21.51 -4.20
C GLY A 291 -16.70 -21.06 -3.28
N VAL A 292 -17.01 -20.31 -2.22
CA VAL A 292 -16.04 -19.84 -1.24
C VAL A 292 -15.88 -20.88 -0.13
N ASP A 293 -14.64 -21.35 0.12
CA ASP A 293 -14.36 -22.20 1.28
C ASP A 293 -14.61 -21.45 2.59
N ALA A 294 -15.17 -22.12 3.59
CA ALA A 294 -15.53 -21.52 4.88
C ALA A 294 -14.34 -20.84 5.60
N ASN A 295 -13.11 -21.29 5.36
CA ASN A 295 -11.89 -20.75 5.97
C ASN A 295 -11.14 -19.75 5.07
N ALA A 296 -11.55 -19.60 3.81
CA ALA A 296 -10.80 -18.83 2.81
C ALA A 296 -10.66 -17.35 3.16
N LEU A 297 -11.69 -16.74 3.75
CA LEU A 297 -11.72 -15.30 4.00
C LEU A 297 -11.16 -14.87 5.37
N GLN A 298 -10.75 -15.82 6.22
CA GLN A 298 -10.20 -15.46 7.54
C GLN A 298 -8.92 -14.62 7.45
N ARG A 299 -7.97 -15.01 6.59
CA ARG A 299 -6.70 -14.28 6.41
C ARG A 299 -6.91 -12.91 5.76
N PRO A 300 -7.64 -12.78 4.63
CA PRO A 300 -7.93 -11.46 4.07
C PRO A 300 -8.74 -10.57 5.01
N LYS A 301 -9.63 -11.12 5.84
CA LYS A 301 -10.29 -10.35 6.91
C LYS A 301 -9.31 -9.84 7.97
N ARG A 302 -8.34 -10.66 8.37
CA ARG A 302 -7.26 -10.23 9.28
C ARG A 302 -6.38 -9.15 8.64
N PHE A 303 -6.10 -9.28 7.35
CA PHE A 303 -5.37 -8.26 6.59
C PHE A 303 -6.11 -6.91 6.67
N PHE A 304 -7.35 -6.87 6.23
CA PHE A 304 -8.16 -5.64 6.22
C PHE A 304 -8.48 -5.15 7.63
N GLY A 305 -8.77 -6.05 8.54
CA GLY A 305 -9.03 -5.77 9.95
C GLY A 305 -7.81 -5.29 10.75
N ALA A 306 -6.61 -5.40 10.22
CA ALA A 306 -5.40 -4.86 10.84
C ALA A 306 -5.39 -3.32 10.86
N ALA A 307 -6.11 -2.66 9.96
CA ALA A 307 -6.20 -1.20 9.92
C ALA A 307 -6.79 -0.65 11.22
N ARG A 308 -6.04 0.23 11.87
CA ARG A 308 -6.40 0.87 13.14
C ARG A 308 -5.55 2.09 13.41
N ASN A 309 -6.10 3.04 14.15
CA ASN A 309 -5.35 4.07 14.82
C ASN A 309 -4.85 3.52 16.17
N ILE A 310 -3.70 3.95 16.65
CA ILE A 310 -3.02 3.40 17.81
C ILE A 310 -2.82 4.48 18.89
N GLU A 311 -3.19 4.16 20.13
CA GLU A 311 -3.05 5.09 21.27
C GLU A 311 -1.59 5.42 21.56
N GLU A 312 -0.71 4.42 21.46
CA GLU A 312 0.73 4.56 21.72
C GLU A 312 1.48 5.31 20.60
N GLY A 313 0.81 5.62 19.50
CA GLY A 313 1.33 6.32 18.33
C GLY A 313 1.43 5.44 17.10
N GLY A 314 1.41 6.09 15.96
CA GLY A 314 1.33 5.44 14.66
C GLY A 314 -0.08 5.02 14.29
N SER A 315 -0.24 4.63 13.05
CA SER A 315 -1.52 4.15 12.51
C SER A 315 -1.32 3.26 11.30
N LEU A 316 -2.26 2.36 11.07
CA LEU A 316 -2.36 1.60 9.83
C LEU A 316 -3.71 1.90 9.19
N THR A 317 -3.67 2.53 8.02
CA THR A 317 -4.83 2.81 7.18
C THR A 317 -4.84 1.86 6.01
N ILE A 318 -5.98 1.22 5.73
CA ILE A 318 -6.15 0.38 4.55
C ILE A 318 -7.39 0.85 3.79
N ILE A 319 -7.18 1.30 2.55
CA ILE A 319 -8.24 1.63 1.61
C ILE A 319 -8.19 0.59 0.50
N ALA A 320 -9.21 -0.26 0.44
CA ALA A 320 -9.27 -1.37 -0.50
C ALA A 320 -10.43 -1.22 -1.49
N THR A 321 -10.20 -1.56 -2.75
CA THR A 321 -11.27 -1.66 -3.73
C THR A 321 -11.98 -3.01 -3.59
N ALA A 322 -13.30 -2.97 -3.60
CA ALA A 322 -14.17 -4.15 -3.64
C ALA A 322 -14.97 -4.14 -4.94
N LEU A 323 -14.85 -5.20 -5.72
CA LEU A 323 -15.49 -5.32 -7.02
C LEU A 323 -16.93 -5.87 -6.84
N ILE A 324 -17.89 -5.16 -7.43
CA ILE A 324 -19.29 -5.57 -7.46
C ILE A 324 -19.79 -5.63 -8.91
N ASP A 325 -20.96 -6.19 -9.14
CA ASP A 325 -21.61 -6.29 -10.46
C ASP A 325 -20.72 -6.93 -11.53
N THR A 326 -19.86 -7.84 -11.13
CA THR A 326 -18.95 -8.59 -12.02
C THR A 326 -19.60 -9.79 -12.69
N GLY A 327 -20.81 -10.13 -12.29
CA GLY A 327 -21.49 -11.37 -12.70
C GLY A 327 -21.01 -12.61 -11.94
N SER A 328 -20.09 -12.47 -10.99
CA SER A 328 -19.57 -13.56 -10.17
C SER A 328 -20.23 -13.60 -8.79
N ARG A 329 -20.90 -14.72 -8.47
CA ARG A 329 -21.45 -14.94 -7.13
C ARG A 329 -20.37 -14.99 -6.04
N MET A 330 -19.16 -15.44 -6.39
CA MET A 330 -18.02 -15.42 -5.47
C MET A 330 -17.69 -13.99 -5.04
N ASP A 331 -17.68 -13.06 -5.98
CA ASP A 331 -17.38 -11.64 -5.68
C ASP A 331 -18.45 -11.00 -4.79
N GLU A 332 -19.72 -11.36 -4.99
CA GLU A 332 -20.82 -10.91 -4.14
C GLU A 332 -20.63 -11.38 -2.68
N VAL A 333 -20.27 -12.66 -2.49
CA VAL A 333 -20.01 -13.23 -1.16
C VAL A 333 -18.80 -12.55 -0.52
N ILE A 334 -17.72 -12.36 -1.26
CA ILE A 334 -16.51 -11.68 -0.77
C ILE A 334 -16.87 -10.25 -0.34
N PHE A 335 -17.62 -9.52 -1.15
CA PHE A 335 -18.02 -8.15 -0.84
C PHE A 335 -18.84 -8.09 0.46
N GLU A 336 -19.88 -8.93 0.60
CA GLU A 336 -20.73 -8.95 1.79
C GLU A 336 -19.94 -9.27 3.07
N GLU A 337 -18.95 -10.15 2.98
CA GLU A 337 -18.07 -10.49 4.10
C GLU A 337 -17.15 -9.33 4.53
N PHE A 338 -16.72 -8.48 3.60
CA PHE A 338 -15.88 -7.31 3.91
C PHE A 338 -16.67 -6.05 4.27
N LYS A 339 -17.88 -5.91 3.77
CA LYS A 339 -18.75 -4.76 4.04
C LYS A 339 -18.97 -4.54 5.55
N GLY A 340 -19.12 -5.62 6.30
CA GLY A 340 -19.28 -5.57 7.76
C GLY A 340 -17.98 -5.22 8.51
N THR A 341 -16.82 -5.34 7.89
CA THR A 341 -15.51 -5.09 8.51
C THR A 341 -15.05 -3.64 8.35
N GLY A 342 -15.45 -2.98 7.28
CA GLY A 342 -15.08 -1.59 6.99
C GLY A 342 -15.80 -0.57 7.88
N ASN A 343 -15.19 0.59 8.04
CA ASN A 343 -15.77 1.75 8.75
C ASN A 343 -15.87 3.01 7.89
N SER A 344 -15.56 2.90 6.60
CA SER A 344 -15.79 3.92 5.58
C SER A 344 -16.09 3.26 4.24
N GLU A 345 -17.04 3.78 3.51
CA GLU A 345 -17.41 3.31 2.18
C GLU A 345 -17.49 4.47 1.20
N ILE A 346 -16.79 4.33 0.06
CA ILE A 346 -16.91 5.18 -1.11
C ILE A 346 -17.54 4.32 -2.20
N VAL A 347 -18.79 4.56 -2.52
CA VAL A 347 -19.55 3.77 -3.47
C VAL A 347 -19.52 4.45 -4.84
N LEU A 348 -19.03 3.73 -5.86
CA LEU A 348 -19.06 4.18 -7.23
C LEU A 348 -20.31 3.62 -7.95
N ASP A 349 -20.85 4.41 -8.86
CA ASP A 349 -22.07 4.08 -9.61
C ASP A 349 -21.82 4.04 -11.11
N ARG A 350 -22.24 2.94 -11.74
CA ARG A 350 -22.04 2.74 -13.18
C ARG A 350 -22.87 3.69 -14.02
N LYS A 351 -24.10 4.01 -13.61
CA LYS A 351 -24.99 4.93 -14.38
C LYS A 351 -24.41 6.34 -14.43
N VAL A 352 -23.74 6.76 -13.35
CA VAL A 352 -23.02 8.05 -13.29
C VAL A 352 -21.82 8.02 -14.23
N ALA A 353 -21.04 6.95 -14.22
CA ALA A 353 -19.88 6.77 -15.10
C ALA A 353 -20.29 6.70 -16.59
N ASP A 354 -21.38 6.03 -16.91
CA ASP A 354 -21.92 5.94 -18.29
C ASP A 354 -22.29 7.32 -18.84
N LYS A 355 -22.70 8.26 -17.98
CA LYS A 355 -22.92 9.67 -18.33
C LYS A 355 -21.63 10.52 -18.36
N ARG A 356 -20.46 9.91 -18.15
CA ARG A 356 -19.15 10.60 -18.10
C ARG A 356 -19.04 11.66 -17.01
N ILE A 357 -19.73 11.47 -15.91
CA ILE A 357 -19.63 12.31 -14.70
C ILE A 357 -18.61 11.67 -13.78
N PHE A 358 -17.57 12.42 -13.41
CA PHE A 358 -16.50 11.95 -12.51
C PHE A 358 -16.21 13.00 -11.44
N PRO A 359 -15.98 12.56 -10.17
CA PRO A 359 -15.98 11.16 -9.70
C PRO A 359 -17.38 10.54 -9.81
N ALA A 360 -17.44 9.28 -10.29
CA ALA A 360 -18.71 8.57 -10.47
C ALA A 360 -19.22 8.01 -9.12
N MET A 361 -19.31 8.86 -8.11
CA MET A 361 -19.68 8.48 -6.75
C MET A 361 -21.19 8.52 -6.52
N ASP A 362 -21.72 7.49 -5.88
CA ASP A 362 -23.01 7.55 -5.22
C ASP A 362 -22.81 8.18 -3.85
N ILE A 363 -22.98 9.52 -3.79
CA ILE A 363 -22.74 10.29 -2.58
C ILE A 363 -23.78 10.05 -1.47
N LEU A 364 -24.91 9.47 -1.81
CA LEU A 364 -25.97 9.14 -0.84
C LEU A 364 -25.66 7.83 -0.09
N LYS A 365 -24.93 6.89 -0.75
CA LYS A 365 -24.51 5.63 -0.16
C LYS A 365 -23.11 5.65 0.43
N SER A 366 -22.33 6.69 0.10
CA SER A 366 -20.98 6.86 0.63
C SER A 366 -21.00 7.52 2.00
N GLY A 367 -20.03 7.19 2.86
CA GLY A 367 -19.93 7.78 4.17
C GLY A 367 -18.87 7.11 5.05
N THR A 368 -18.58 7.75 6.18
CA THR A 368 -17.63 7.29 7.18
C THR A 368 -18.29 7.21 8.55
N ARG A 369 -18.06 6.11 9.26
CA ARG A 369 -18.52 5.96 10.65
C ARG A 369 -17.70 6.87 11.56
N LYS A 370 -18.34 7.44 12.57
CA LYS A 370 -17.69 8.34 13.53
C LYS A 370 -16.99 9.54 12.86
N GLU A 371 -17.57 10.08 11.80
CA GLU A 371 -17.04 11.25 11.10
C GLU A 371 -16.93 12.49 11.99
N ASP A 372 -17.70 12.53 13.07
CA ASP A 372 -17.64 13.56 14.12
C ASP A 372 -16.27 13.65 14.82
N LEU A 373 -15.47 12.58 14.77
CA LEU A 373 -14.08 12.58 15.25
C LEU A 373 -13.09 13.17 14.25
N LEU A 374 -13.48 13.26 12.97
CA LEU A 374 -12.60 13.67 11.86
C LEU A 374 -12.91 15.07 11.36
N VAL A 375 -14.16 15.51 11.50
CA VAL A 375 -14.65 16.77 10.91
C VAL A 375 -14.98 17.75 12.03
N PRO A 376 -14.51 19.02 11.96
CA PRO A 376 -14.88 20.03 12.92
C PRO A 376 -16.40 20.22 13.01
N ARG A 377 -16.92 20.47 14.21
CA ARG A 377 -18.37 20.55 14.48
C ARG A 377 -19.10 21.53 13.56
N GLN A 378 -18.49 22.66 13.25
CA GLN A 378 -19.09 23.68 12.37
C GLN A 378 -19.25 23.17 10.94
N ASP A 379 -18.23 22.52 10.40
CA ASP A 379 -18.25 21.94 9.06
C ASP A 379 -19.21 20.75 8.98
N LEU A 380 -19.25 19.93 10.02
CA LEU A 380 -20.15 18.80 10.12
C LEU A 380 -21.64 19.23 10.06
N GLN A 381 -21.99 20.34 10.70
CA GLN A 381 -23.33 20.89 10.60
C GLN A 381 -23.70 21.30 9.16
N LYS A 382 -22.76 21.93 8.45
CA LYS A 382 -22.93 22.29 7.03
C LYS A 382 -23.06 21.04 6.14
N ILE A 383 -22.28 20.01 6.41
CA ILE A 383 -22.39 18.72 5.73
C ILE A 383 -23.77 18.07 5.95
N PHE A 384 -24.33 18.15 7.16
CA PHE A 384 -25.66 17.65 7.41
C PHE A 384 -26.74 18.42 6.64
N VAL A 385 -26.61 19.74 6.51
CA VAL A 385 -27.49 20.54 5.67
C VAL A 385 -27.38 20.13 4.21
N LEU A 386 -26.13 19.97 3.71
CA LEU A 386 -25.88 19.51 2.35
C LEU A 386 -26.55 18.14 2.08
N ARG A 387 -26.38 17.19 2.99
CA ARG A 387 -27.02 15.86 2.86
C ARG A 387 -28.54 15.94 2.80
N ARG A 388 -29.17 16.83 3.57
CA ARG A 388 -30.63 17.04 3.49
C ARG A 388 -31.07 17.59 2.14
N ILE A 389 -30.28 18.46 1.53
CA ILE A 389 -30.55 18.99 0.19
C ILE A 389 -30.40 17.88 -0.87
N LEU A 390 -29.40 17.03 -0.73
CA LEU A 390 -29.10 15.97 -1.69
C LEU A 390 -30.02 14.74 -1.55
N ALA A 391 -30.52 14.46 -0.33
CA ALA A 391 -31.28 13.24 -0.03
C ALA A 391 -32.52 12.99 -0.93
N PRO A 392 -33.32 13.99 -1.32
CA PRO A 392 -34.44 13.78 -2.23
C PRO A 392 -34.04 13.62 -3.70
N MET A 393 -32.78 13.84 -4.07
CA MET A 393 -32.29 13.75 -5.43
C MET A 393 -31.95 12.30 -5.79
N GLY A 394 -32.03 11.95 -7.07
CA GLY A 394 -31.49 10.69 -7.58
C GLY A 394 -29.96 10.71 -7.53
N THR A 395 -29.34 9.52 -7.55
CA THR A 395 -27.86 9.37 -7.45
C THR A 395 -27.11 10.27 -8.43
N THR A 396 -27.52 10.29 -9.71
CA THR A 396 -26.87 11.10 -10.73
C THR A 396 -27.06 12.59 -10.49
N ASP A 397 -28.30 13.00 -10.20
CA ASP A 397 -28.62 14.43 -10.00
C ASP A 397 -27.90 14.99 -8.76
N ALA A 398 -27.77 14.19 -7.72
CA ALA A 398 -27.07 14.58 -6.50
C ALA A 398 -25.59 14.86 -6.75
N ILE A 399 -24.88 13.98 -7.47
CA ILE A 399 -23.44 14.18 -7.75
C ILE A 399 -23.23 15.32 -8.77
N GLU A 400 -24.08 15.45 -9.78
CA GLU A 400 -24.03 16.57 -10.74
C GLU A 400 -24.22 17.91 -10.00
N PHE A 401 -25.25 18.01 -9.17
CA PHE A 401 -25.49 19.21 -8.36
C PHE A 401 -24.29 19.57 -7.51
N LEU A 402 -23.71 18.60 -6.80
CA LEU A 402 -22.54 18.83 -5.94
C LEU A 402 -21.33 19.30 -6.76
N ILE A 403 -21.03 18.62 -7.87
CA ILE A 403 -19.92 18.99 -8.75
C ILE A 403 -20.08 20.41 -9.29
N ASP A 404 -21.28 20.79 -9.72
CA ASP A 404 -21.54 22.13 -10.26
C ASP A 404 -21.38 23.22 -9.20
N LYS A 405 -21.77 22.95 -7.97
CA LYS A 405 -21.53 23.87 -6.85
C LYS A 405 -20.04 23.97 -6.49
N LEU A 406 -19.31 22.84 -6.49
CA LEU A 406 -17.87 22.84 -6.21
C LEU A 406 -17.05 23.56 -7.29
N LYS A 407 -17.46 23.50 -8.56
CA LYS A 407 -16.81 24.24 -9.66
C LYS A 407 -16.88 25.76 -9.49
N GLN A 408 -17.86 26.26 -8.77
CA GLN A 408 -18.07 27.69 -8.50
C GLN A 408 -17.20 28.21 -7.34
N THR A 409 -16.51 27.35 -6.64
CA THR A 409 -15.71 27.66 -5.45
C THR A 409 -14.27 27.13 -5.62
N LYS A 410 -13.31 27.81 -4.97
CA LYS A 410 -11.88 27.46 -5.08
C LYS A 410 -11.53 26.22 -4.24
N ASN A 411 -12.14 26.11 -3.07
CA ASN A 411 -11.87 25.05 -2.10
C ASN A 411 -13.13 24.73 -1.28
N ASN A 412 -13.06 23.73 -0.41
CA ASN A 412 -14.19 23.33 0.43
C ASN A 412 -14.53 24.37 1.50
N GLY A 413 -13.57 25.17 1.96
CA GLY A 413 -13.83 26.31 2.84
C GLY A 413 -14.73 27.34 2.18
N ASP A 414 -14.37 27.79 0.97
CA ASP A 414 -15.18 28.73 0.16
C ASP A 414 -16.59 28.14 -0.12
N PHE A 415 -16.66 26.83 -0.38
CA PHE A 415 -17.93 26.16 -0.58
C PHE A 415 -18.82 26.23 0.67
N PHE A 416 -18.27 25.95 1.84
CA PHE A 416 -18.99 26.08 3.10
C PHE A 416 -19.43 27.53 3.40
N ASP A 417 -18.61 28.50 3.03
CA ASP A 417 -18.98 29.92 3.22
C ASP A 417 -20.11 30.34 2.29
N SER A 418 -20.13 29.79 1.06
CA SER A 418 -21.23 30.03 0.11
C SER A 418 -22.57 29.44 0.55
N MET A 419 -22.58 28.49 1.49
CA MET A 419 -23.81 27.92 2.04
C MET A 419 -24.49 28.83 3.09
N ASN A 420 -23.80 29.88 3.56
CA ASN A 420 -24.32 30.82 4.52
C ASN A 420 -25.02 32.05 3.87
N THR A 421 -24.92 32.14 2.53
CA THR A 421 -25.54 33.17 1.70
C THR A 421 -26.77 32.60 0.98
#